data_d73a86a0cd1da7ec6b5730784f419844
#
_entry.id   d73a86a0cd1da7ec6b5730784f419844
#
_cell.length_a   1.000
_cell.length_b   1.000
_cell.length_c   1.000
_cell.angle_alpha   90.00
_cell.angle_beta   90.00
_cell.angle_gamma   90.00
#
_symmetry.space_group_name_H-M   'P 1'
#
loop_
_entity.id
_entity.type
_entity.pdbx_description
1 polymer ?
#
loop_
_entity_poly.entity_id
_entity_poly.type
_entity_poly.pdbx_seq_one_letter_code
_entity_poly.pdbx_strand_id
1 'polypeptide(L)'
;QKTDPEFFYKVKYDAEDKVENIFWVDGPARKAYKEAYHDCICFDMTYMTNMYNMPFAPFIGINRHGQSFMLGCGFVRQELETSFDWLFGTFLEAMDGLAPDNIITDQDWAMAQSIENIFPTSVHRRCRWHIMKKAQEKLGGFVGRNPGLSKDFKDCVDFSFTPEEFETKWAALKDKWLFIAGTHFDKLYEYRATWVPCYFKHRFFPFL
;
A
#
# COMPACT_ATOMS: atom_id res chain seq x y z
N GLN A 1 -17.20 -19.19 15.24
CA GLN A 1 -17.61 -20.28 14.34
C GLN A 1 -19.04 -20.80 14.62
N LYS A 2 -19.55 -20.80 15.86
CA LYS A 2 -20.96 -21.19 16.12
C LYS A 2 -21.97 -20.17 15.57
N THR A 3 -21.58 -18.91 15.51
CA THR A 3 -22.42 -17.79 15.04
C THR A 3 -22.08 -17.35 13.62
N ASP A 4 -20.88 -17.67 13.12
CA ASP A 4 -20.39 -17.39 11.78
C ASP A 4 -19.64 -18.62 11.24
N PRO A 5 -20.31 -19.50 10.46
CA PRO A 5 -19.69 -20.69 9.90
C PRO A 5 -18.62 -20.41 8.85
N GLU A 6 -18.67 -19.23 8.23
CA GLU A 6 -17.70 -18.78 7.21
C GLU A 6 -16.51 -18.02 7.81
N PHE A 7 -16.47 -17.88 9.14
CA PHE A 7 -15.34 -17.26 9.82
C PHE A 7 -14.05 -18.08 9.61
N PHE A 8 -13.04 -17.42 9.07
CA PHE A 8 -11.74 -18.02 8.82
C PHE A 8 -10.69 -17.44 9.77
N TYR A 9 -9.83 -18.30 10.32
CA TYR A 9 -8.63 -17.87 11.03
C TYR A 9 -7.50 -18.87 10.84
N LYS A 10 -6.26 -18.37 10.93
CA LYS A 10 -5.04 -19.19 10.87
C LYS A 10 -4.01 -18.64 11.85
N VAL A 11 -3.29 -19.53 12.52
CA VAL A 11 -2.24 -19.18 13.47
C VAL A 11 -0.97 -19.91 13.05
N LYS A 12 0.15 -19.19 13.05
CA LYS A 12 1.49 -19.73 12.90
C LYS A 12 2.17 -19.71 14.26
N TYR A 13 2.78 -20.82 14.63
CA TYR A 13 3.56 -20.95 15.86
C TYR A 13 5.04 -21.02 15.51
N ASP A 14 5.89 -20.51 16.41
CA ASP A 14 7.34 -20.68 16.34
C ASP A 14 7.78 -22.05 16.85
N ALA A 15 9.09 -22.32 16.85
CA ALA A 15 9.67 -23.59 17.32
C ALA A 15 9.45 -23.86 18.84
N GLU A 16 9.02 -22.85 19.60
CA GLU A 16 8.75 -22.91 21.03
C GLU A 16 7.24 -22.93 21.34
N ASP A 17 6.39 -23.23 20.34
CA ASP A 17 4.93 -23.22 20.43
C ASP A 17 4.32 -21.86 20.84
N LYS A 18 5.02 -20.76 20.61
CA LYS A 18 4.49 -19.41 20.81
C LYS A 18 3.89 -18.89 19.51
N VAL A 19 2.83 -18.09 19.61
CA VAL A 19 2.21 -17.45 18.45
C VAL A 19 3.20 -16.52 17.77
N GLU A 20 3.51 -16.83 16.51
CA GLU A 20 4.35 -16.01 15.65
C GLU A 20 3.51 -15.04 14.80
N ASN A 21 2.49 -15.58 14.12
CA ASN A 21 1.56 -14.77 13.33
C ASN A 21 0.13 -15.29 13.52
N ILE A 22 -0.84 -14.40 13.42
CA ILE A 22 -2.26 -14.75 13.44
C ILE A 22 -2.99 -13.91 12.37
N PHE A 23 -3.95 -14.52 11.68
CA PHE A 23 -4.85 -13.87 10.73
C PHE A 23 -6.28 -14.33 10.98
N TRP A 24 -7.24 -13.42 10.77
CA TRP A 24 -8.67 -13.77 10.79
C TRP A 24 -9.49 -12.84 9.88
N VAL A 25 -10.64 -13.36 9.47
CA VAL A 25 -11.65 -12.64 8.69
C VAL A 25 -13.02 -13.26 8.92
N ASP A 26 -14.05 -12.43 9.00
CA ASP A 26 -15.43 -12.91 9.15
C ASP A 26 -16.06 -13.30 7.79
N GLY A 27 -17.15 -14.06 7.85
CA GLY A 27 -17.86 -14.53 6.67
C GLY A 27 -18.43 -13.38 5.80
N PRO A 28 -19.05 -12.36 6.39
CA PRO A 28 -19.50 -11.18 5.65
C PRO A 28 -18.41 -10.49 4.85
N ALA A 29 -17.21 -10.30 5.44
CA ALA A 29 -16.08 -9.67 4.75
C ALA A 29 -15.54 -10.55 3.60
N ARG A 30 -15.43 -11.89 3.82
CA ARG A 30 -15.06 -12.84 2.77
C ARG A 30 -16.04 -12.78 1.59
N LYS A 31 -17.34 -12.78 1.88
CA LYS A 31 -18.38 -12.67 0.87
C LYS A 31 -18.29 -11.36 0.12
N ALA A 32 -18.20 -10.23 0.83
CA ALA A 32 -18.08 -8.91 0.24
C ALA A 32 -16.87 -8.79 -0.70
N TYR A 33 -15.71 -9.30 -0.27
CA TYR A 33 -14.51 -9.35 -1.10
C TYR A 33 -14.73 -10.14 -2.39
N LYS A 34 -15.20 -11.37 -2.28
CA LYS A 34 -15.37 -12.27 -3.43
C LYS A 34 -16.41 -11.77 -4.43
N GLU A 35 -17.49 -11.17 -3.97
CA GLU A 35 -18.60 -10.73 -4.82
C GLU A 35 -18.41 -9.34 -5.44
N ALA A 36 -17.66 -8.43 -4.77
CA ALA A 36 -17.68 -7.03 -5.20
C ALA A 36 -16.42 -6.19 -4.94
N TYR A 37 -15.54 -6.57 -4.01
CA TYR A 37 -14.49 -5.66 -3.51
C TYR A 37 -13.07 -6.26 -3.59
N HIS A 38 -12.84 -7.19 -4.52
CA HIS A 38 -11.50 -7.68 -4.85
C HIS A 38 -10.76 -6.77 -5.83
N ASP A 39 -11.42 -5.74 -6.33
CA ASP A 39 -10.90 -4.79 -7.31
C ASP A 39 -9.73 -3.95 -6.78
N CYS A 40 -9.74 -3.57 -5.48
CA CYS A 40 -8.61 -2.89 -4.86
C CYS A 40 -8.59 -3.08 -3.34
N ILE A 41 -7.45 -3.48 -2.80
CA ILE A 41 -7.19 -3.50 -1.37
C ILE A 41 -6.09 -2.51 -0.99
N CYS A 42 -6.24 -1.92 0.21
CA CYS A 42 -5.18 -1.16 0.87
C CYS A 42 -4.63 -1.99 2.02
N PHE A 43 -3.32 -2.11 2.10
CA PHE A 43 -2.64 -2.79 3.19
C PHE A 43 -1.59 -1.86 3.79
N ASP A 44 -1.68 -1.61 5.09
CA ASP A 44 -0.78 -0.72 5.81
C ASP A 44 -0.60 -1.22 7.24
N MET A 45 0.65 -1.35 7.68
CA MET A 45 0.96 -1.86 9.00
C MET A 45 0.85 -0.76 10.04
N THR A 46 0.12 -1.03 11.11
CA THR A 46 -0.01 -0.11 12.25
C THR A 46 0.84 -0.60 13.41
N TYR A 47 1.72 0.30 13.88
CA TYR A 47 2.69 -0.04 14.93
C TYR A 47 2.06 -0.26 16.31
N MET A 48 2.42 -1.37 16.94
CA MET A 48 2.56 -1.65 18.38
C MET A 48 1.48 -1.06 19.30
N THR A 49 0.22 -1.20 18.95
CA THR A 49 -0.91 -0.72 19.78
C THR A 49 -1.41 -1.77 20.78
N ASN A 50 -0.75 -2.94 20.83
CA ASN A 50 -1.14 -4.05 21.72
C ASN A 50 -0.02 -4.40 22.70
N MET A 51 -0.39 -5.10 23.80
CA MET A 51 0.53 -5.45 24.89
C MET A 51 1.68 -6.38 24.47
N TYR A 52 1.58 -7.04 23.32
CA TYR A 52 2.61 -7.96 22.80
C TYR A 52 3.56 -7.29 21.82
N ASN A 53 3.37 -5.99 21.55
CA ASN A 53 4.14 -5.23 20.56
C ASN A 53 4.16 -5.87 19.15
N MET A 54 3.10 -6.60 18.80
CA MET A 54 2.97 -7.17 17.46
C MET A 54 2.38 -6.12 16.51
N PRO A 55 3.01 -5.87 15.36
CA PRO A 55 2.44 -5.05 14.30
C PRO A 55 1.06 -5.56 13.88
N PHE A 56 0.08 -4.66 13.80
CA PHE A 56 -1.25 -4.94 13.30
C PHE A 56 -1.32 -4.76 11.79
N ALA A 57 -1.87 -5.74 11.10
CA ALA A 57 -1.86 -5.90 9.66
C ALA A 57 -3.30 -5.96 9.09
N PRO A 58 -3.97 -4.82 8.89
CA PRO A 58 -5.30 -4.77 8.32
C PRO A 58 -5.29 -4.84 6.79
N PHE A 59 -6.22 -5.60 6.22
CA PHE A 59 -6.61 -5.57 4.81
C PHE A 59 -7.87 -4.74 4.69
N ILE A 60 -7.79 -3.62 3.99
CA ILE A 60 -8.86 -2.63 3.89
C ILE A 60 -9.40 -2.59 2.47
N GLY A 61 -10.69 -2.78 2.32
CA GLY A 61 -11.44 -2.51 1.10
C GLY A 61 -12.06 -1.11 1.13
N ILE A 62 -12.48 -0.64 -0.05
CA ILE A 62 -13.18 0.64 -0.19
C ILE A 62 -14.49 0.36 -0.92
N ASN A 63 -15.60 0.71 -0.28
CA ASN A 63 -16.91 0.50 -0.87
C ASN A 63 -17.25 1.55 -1.94
N ARG A 64 -18.38 1.36 -2.63
CA ARG A 64 -18.87 2.26 -3.70
C ARG A 64 -19.20 3.67 -3.21
N HIS A 65 -19.25 3.91 -1.89
CA HIS A 65 -19.45 5.22 -1.27
C HIS A 65 -18.13 5.87 -0.82
N GLY A 66 -16.97 5.28 -1.14
CA GLY A 66 -15.69 5.77 -0.71
C GLY A 66 -15.35 5.51 0.76
N GLN A 67 -16.10 4.63 1.44
CA GLN A 67 -15.87 4.31 2.85
C GLN A 67 -14.96 3.09 2.96
N SER A 68 -13.99 3.17 3.85
CA SER A 68 -13.11 2.07 4.19
C SER A 68 -13.82 1.03 5.06
N PHE A 69 -13.57 -0.25 4.81
CA PHE A 69 -14.04 -1.34 5.66
C PHE A 69 -12.98 -2.45 5.71
N MET A 70 -13.02 -3.26 6.77
CA MET A 70 -12.03 -4.30 6.98
C MET A 70 -12.41 -5.56 6.21
N LEU A 71 -11.48 -6.05 5.39
CA LEU A 71 -11.58 -7.32 4.66
C LEU A 71 -10.89 -8.49 5.36
N GLY A 72 -10.21 -8.22 6.44
CA GLY A 72 -9.47 -9.17 7.24
C GLY A 72 -8.32 -8.47 7.96
N CYS A 73 -7.77 -9.10 8.96
CA CYS A 73 -6.63 -8.52 9.66
C CYS A 73 -5.79 -9.60 10.35
N GLY A 74 -4.59 -9.24 10.74
CA GLY A 74 -3.70 -10.11 11.45
C GLY A 74 -2.74 -9.37 12.37
N PHE A 75 -1.97 -10.14 13.11
CA PHE A 75 -0.78 -9.70 13.79
C PHE A 75 0.40 -10.52 13.31
N VAL A 76 1.52 -9.87 13.09
CA VAL A 76 2.78 -10.52 12.76
C VAL A 76 3.82 -10.18 13.83
N ARG A 77 4.76 -11.08 14.07
CA ARG A 77 5.81 -10.85 15.07
C ARG A 77 6.87 -9.86 14.58
N GLN A 78 7.19 -9.93 13.30
CA GLN A 78 8.24 -9.12 12.66
C GLN A 78 7.81 -8.77 11.23
N GLU A 79 8.25 -7.61 10.75
CA GLU A 79 8.03 -7.14 9.38
C GLU A 79 9.12 -7.70 8.44
N LEU A 80 9.09 -9.01 8.24
CA LEU A 80 9.99 -9.73 7.33
C LEU A 80 9.22 -10.24 6.12
N GLU A 81 9.91 -10.43 5.02
CA GLU A 81 9.35 -11.01 3.79
C GLU A 81 8.60 -12.32 4.08
N THR A 82 9.19 -13.22 4.87
CA THR A 82 8.57 -14.49 5.28
C THR A 82 7.27 -14.33 6.08
N SER A 83 7.15 -13.24 6.85
CA SER A 83 5.91 -12.92 7.57
C SER A 83 4.85 -12.38 6.63
N PHE A 84 5.24 -11.55 5.68
CA PHE A 84 4.34 -11.06 4.63
C PHE A 84 3.90 -12.19 3.70
N ASP A 85 4.80 -13.08 3.28
CA ASP A 85 4.45 -14.26 2.47
C ASP A 85 3.39 -15.13 3.16
N TRP A 86 3.58 -15.38 4.47
CA TRP A 86 2.61 -16.12 5.25
C TRP A 86 1.26 -15.37 5.34
N LEU A 87 1.30 -14.07 5.60
CA LEU A 87 0.11 -13.25 5.79
C LEU A 87 -0.70 -13.11 4.49
N PHE A 88 -0.04 -12.77 3.38
CA PHE A 88 -0.68 -12.64 2.07
C PHE A 88 -1.14 -13.98 1.53
N GLY A 89 -0.34 -15.04 1.72
CA GLY A 89 -0.76 -16.41 1.38
C GLY A 89 -1.97 -16.87 2.18
N THR A 90 -2.04 -16.51 3.48
CA THR A 90 -3.20 -16.81 4.33
C THR A 90 -4.43 -16.01 3.93
N PHE A 91 -4.27 -14.74 3.55
CA PHE A 91 -5.35 -13.94 2.98
C PHE A 91 -5.88 -14.56 1.69
N LEU A 92 -4.99 -14.96 0.77
CA LEU A 92 -5.36 -15.60 -0.48
C LEU A 92 -6.14 -16.92 -0.25
N GLU A 93 -5.68 -17.74 0.72
CA GLU A 93 -6.38 -18.96 1.14
C GLU A 93 -7.78 -18.64 1.70
N ALA A 94 -7.89 -17.64 2.57
CA ALA A 94 -9.17 -17.20 3.14
C ALA A 94 -10.15 -16.71 2.08
N MET A 95 -9.65 -16.17 0.97
CA MET A 95 -10.44 -15.69 -0.16
C MET A 95 -10.60 -16.73 -1.28
N ASP A 96 -10.41 -18.02 -0.95
CA ASP A 96 -10.57 -19.16 -1.87
C ASP A 96 -9.68 -19.05 -3.14
N GLY A 97 -8.51 -18.46 -2.99
CA GLY A 97 -7.54 -18.28 -4.09
C GLY A 97 -7.80 -17.06 -5.00
N LEU A 98 -8.79 -16.23 -4.68
CA LEU A 98 -9.06 -15.00 -5.44
C LEU A 98 -8.09 -13.89 -5.01
N ALA A 99 -7.11 -13.58 -5.85
CA ALA A 99 -6.20 -12.46 -5.64
C ALA A 99 -6.91 -11.11 -5.89
N PRO A 100 -6.48 -10.02 -5.22
CA PRO A 100 -6.99 -8.69 -5.55
C PRO A 100 -6.46 -8.23 -6.92
N ASP A 101 -7.26 -7.47 -7.66
CA ASP A 101 -6.81 -6.90 -8.93
C ASP A 101 -5.73 -5.85 -8.71
N ASN A 102 -5.87 -5.02 -7.67
CA ASN A 102 -4.97 -3.94 -7.35
C ASN A 102 -4.67 -3.88 -5.84
N ILE A 103 -3.43 -3.53 -5.49
CA ILE A 103 -2.97 -3.43 -4.10
C ILE A 103 -2.28 -2.09 -3.88
N ILE A 104 -2.64 -1.39 -2.80
CA ILE A 104 -1.95 -0.19 -2.34
C ILE A 104 -1.24 -0.50 -1.03
N THR A 105 0.06 -0.21 -0.95
CA THR A 105 0.83 -0.32 0.31
C THR A 105 1.74 0.89 0.52
N ASP A 106 2.39 0.95 1.66
CA ASP A 106 3.50 1.88 1.86
C ASP A 106 4.77 1.49 1.06
N GLN A 107 5.90 2.14 1.35
CA GLN A 107 7.17 1.91 0.66
C GLN A 107 8.05 0.90 1.42
N ASP A 108 7.55 -0.28 1.71
CA ASP A 108 8.34 -1.36 2.29
C ASP A 108 8.83 -2.33 1.19
N TRP A 109 10.12 -2.70 1.25
CA TRP A 109 10.72 -3.58 0.23
C TRP A 109 10.31 -5.04 0.42
N ALA A 110 10.30 -5.54 1.66
CA ALA A 110 9.95 -6.93 1.97
C ALA A 110 8.48 -7.20 1.60
N MET A 111 7.62 -6.23 1.88
CA MET A 111 6.20 -6.26 1.49
C MET A 111 6.04 -6.29 -0.04
N ALA A 112 6.80 -5.47 -0.76
CA ALA A 112 6.73 -5.43 -2.23
C ALA A 112 7.17 -6.76 -2.85
N GLN A 113 8.23 -7.39 -2.34
CA GLN A 113 8.69 -8.71 -2.80
C GLN A 113 7.64 -9.79 -2.53
N SER A 114 7.06 -9.79 -1.34
CA SER A 114 6.01 -10.74 -0.99
C SER A 114 4.76 -10.57 -1.87
N ILE A 115 4.37 -9.34 -2.22
CA ILE A 115 3.25 -9.10 -3.15
C ILE A 115 3.56 -9.68 -4.52
N GLU A 116 4.76 -9.47 -5.05
CA GLU A 116 5.18 -10.01 -6.34
C GLU A 116 5.13 -11.55 -6.35
N ASN A 117 5.54 -12.18 -5.23
CA ASN A 117 5.54 -13.63 -5.09
C ASN A 117 4.12 -14.22 -4.95
N ILE A 118 3.28 -13.63 -4.10
CA ILE A 118 1.97 -14.20 -3.73
C ILE A 118 0.84 -13.74 -4.65
N PHE A 119 0.91 -12.50 -5.17
CA PHE A 119 -0.11 -11.90 -6.02
C PHE A 119 0.47 -11.46 -7.39
N PRO A 120 1.07 -12.38 -8.17
CA PRO A 120 1.81 -12.03 -9.40
C PRO A 120 0.95 -11.37 -10.49
N THR A 121 -0.37 -11.48 -10.40
CA THR A 121 -1.32 -10.87 -11.35
C THR A 121 -1.86 -9.52 -10.87
N SER A 122 -1.63 -9.16 -9.63
CA SER A 122 -2.11 -7.92 -9.04
C SER A 122 -1.23 -6.73 -9.45
N VAL A 123 -1.85 -5.57 -9.64
CA VAL A 123 -1.09 -4.34 -9.86
C VAL A 123 -0.78 -3.69 -8.52
N HIS A 124 0.49 -3.67 -8.16
CA HIS A 124 0.96 -3.06 -6.92
C HIS A 124 1.27 -1.58 -7.12
N ARG A 125 0.65 -0.73 -6.29
CA ARG A 125 0.89 0.71 -6.24
C ARG A 125 1.34 1.14 -4.84
N ARG A 126 2.38 1.96 -4.78
CA ARG A 126 2.81 2.56 -3.52
C ARG A 126 1.91 3.72 -3.13
N CYS A 127 1.57 3.81 -1.85
CA CYS A 127 0.68 4.82 -1.32
C CYS A 127 1.25 6.23 -1.50
N ARG A 128 0.59 7.06 -2.33
CA ARG A 128 0.97 8.44 -2.59
C ARG A 128 1.09 9.28 -1.32
N TRP A 129 0.16 9.08 -0.37
CA TRP A 129 0.17 9.83 0.89
C TRP A 129 1.47 9.59 1.69
N HIS A 130 1.88 8.33 1.84
CA HIS A 130 3.13 7.97 2.52
C HIS A 130 4.36 8.54 1.80
N ILE A 131 4.36 8.50 0.47
CA ILE A 131 5.45 9.06 -0.34
C ILE A 131 5.54 10.57 -0.15
N MET A 132 4.42 11.28 -0.24
CA MET A 132 4.39 12.74 -0.07
C MET A 132 4.75 13.16 1.35
N LYS A 133 4.32 12.39 2.36
CA LYS A 133 4.70 12.61 3.77
C LYS A 133 6.21 12.44 3.97
N LYS A 134 6.79 11.33 3.51
CA LYS A 134 8.25 11.09 3.57
C LYS A 134 9.03 12.14 2.78
N ALA A 135 8.51 12.58 1.63
CA ALA A 135 9.11 13.68 0.86
C ALA A 135 9.11 14.99 1.66
N GLN A 136 8.00 15.32 2.31
CA GLN A 136 7.91 16.50 3.17
C GLN A 136 8.87 16.43 4.36
N GLU A 137 9.00 15.29 5.03
CA GLU A 137 9.94 15.08 6.13
C GLU A 137 11.40 15.27 5.68
N LYS A 138 11.78 14.68 4.54
CA LYS A 138 13.16 14.76 4.02
C LYS A 138 13.50 16.08 3.36
N LEU A 139 12.54 16.74 2.76
CA LEU A 139 12.72 17.97 1.97
C LEU A 139 12.15 19.21 2.67
N GLY A 140 11.51 19.07 3.84
CA GLY A 140 10.77 20.17 4.51
C GLY A 140 11.61 21.43 4.74
N GLY A 141 12.85 21.29 5.22
CA GLY A 141 13.76 22.42 5.39
C GLY A 141 14.21 23.06 4.07
N PHE A 142 14.23 22.27 3.00
CA PHE A 142 14.59 22.72 1.66
C PHE A 142 13.40 23.40 0.96
N VAL A 143 12.23 22.80 1.03
CA VAL A 143 10.97 23.33 0.52
C VAL A 143 10.58 24.62 1.22
N GLY A 144 10.81 24.70 2.55
CA GLY A 144 10.53 25.90 3.33
C GLY A 144 11.36 27.11 2.92
N ARG A 145 12.59 26.90 2.41
CA ARG A 145 13.45 27.97 1.87
C ARG A 145 13.14 28.38 0.43
N ASN A 146 12.30 27.59 -0.26
CA ASN A 146 11.98 27.77 -1.67
C ASN A 146 10.45 27.83 -1.86
N PRO A 147 9.80 28.98 -1.54
CA PRO A 147 8.37 29.16 -1.73
C PRO A 147 7.97 28.90 -3.18
N GLY A 148 6.96 28.07 -3.39
CA GLY A 148 6.49 27.67 -4.71
C GLY A 148 6.94 26.26 -5.14
N LEU A 149 8.08 25.76 -4.68
CA LEU A 149 8.54 24.40 -5.04
C LEU A 149 7.52 23.32 -4.63
N SER A 150 6.95 23.42 -3.43
CA SER A 150 5.94 22.47 -2.95
C SER A 150 4.70 22.48 -3.84
N LYS A 151 4.27 23.66 -4.28
CA LYS A 151 3.13 23.80 -5.19
C LYS A 151 3.45 23.21 -6.55
N ASP A 152 4.57 23.62 -7.16
CA ASP A 152 4.99 23.14 -8.48
C ASP A 152 5.14 21.61 -8.49
N PHE A 153 5.71 21.03 -7.42
CA PHE A 153 5.85 19.58 -7.27
C PHE A 153 4.50 18.88 -7.16
N LYS A 154 3.60 19.39 -6.31
CA LYS A 154 2.23 18.85 -6.20
C LYS A 154 1.50 18.96 -7.52
N ASP A 155 1.57 20.11 -8.19
CA ASP A 155 0.92 20.33 -9.49
C ASP A 155 1.45 19.36 -10.56
N CYS A 156 2.76 19.07 -10.54
CA CYS A 156 3.36 18.08 -11.42
C CYS A 156 2.80 16.67 -11.17
N VAL A 157 2.65 16.27 -9.92
CA VAL A 157 2.17 14.93 -9.55
C VAL A 157 0.66 14.80 -9.75
N ASP A 158 -0.13 15.79 -9.31
CA ASP A 158 -1.59 15.68 -9.19
C ASP A 158 -2.33 16.03 -10.49
N PHE A 159 -1.77 16.93 -11.27
CA PHE A 159 -2.40 17.42 -12.50
C PHE A 159 -1.72 16.94 -13.78
N SER A 160 -0.90 15.90 -13.72
CA SER A 160 -0.46 15.17 -14.90
C SER A 160 -1.47 14.08 -15.23
N PHE A 161 -2.03 14.13 -16.44
CA PHE A 161 -3.07 13.19 -16.86
C PHE A 161 -2.51 12.01 -17.63
N THR A 162 -1.32 12.14 -18.21
CA THR A 162 -0.60 11.06 -18.89
C THR A 162 0.85 10.99 -18.40
N PRO A 163 1.53 9.84 -18.58
CA PRO A 163 2.96 9.74 -18.30
C PRO A 163 3.79 10.79 -19.04
N GLU A 164 3.46 11.11 -20.29
CA GLU A 164 4.16 12.08 -21.12
C GLU A 164 4.01 13.51 -20.57
N GLU A 165 2.82 13.87 -20.10
CA GLU A 165 2.61 15.14 -19.40
C GLU A 165 3.42 15.22 -18.11
N PHE A 166 3.48 14.13 -17.33
CA PHE A 166 4.28 14.07 -16.13
C PHE A 166 5.77 14.26 -16.44
N GLU A 167 6.31 13.57 -17.44
CA GLU A 167 7.71 13.70 -17.84
C GLU A 167 8.04 15.13 -18.26
N THR A 168 7.15 15.77 -19.03
CA THR A 168 7.31 17.17 -19.46
C THR A 168 7.30 18.13 -18.28
N LYS A 169 6.35 17.98 -17.36
CA LYS A 169 6.25 18.83 -16.16
C LYS A 169 7.40 18.59 -15.20
N TRP A 170 7.87 17.34 -15.08
CA TRP A 170 9.02 17.01 -14.25
C TRP A 170 10.31 17.62 -14.79
N ALA A 171 10.53 17.59 -16.11
CA ALA A 171 11.65 18.26 -16.74
C ALA A 171 11.61 19.77 -16.47
N ALA A 172 10.46 20.41 -16.67
CA ALA A 172 10.27 21.83 -16.38
C ALA A 172 10.48 22.17 -14.89
N LEU A 173 10.07 21.26 -13.98
CA LEU A 173 10.34 21.39 -12.53
C LEU A 173 11.85 21.38 -12.25
N LYS A 174 12.60 20.46 -12.86
CA LYS A 174 14.06 20.39 -12.74
C LYS A 174 14.75 21.63 -13.31
N ASP A 175 14.31 22.12 -14.46
CA ASP A 175 14.87 23.32 -15.08
C ASP A 175 14.61 24.57 -14.23
N LYS A 176 13.40 24.72 -13.70
CA LYS A 176 13.04 25.84 -12.81
C LYS A 176 13.78 25.80 -11.47
N TRP A 177 13.99 24.60 -10.95
CA TRP A 177 14.58 24.37 -9.62
C TRP A 177 15.85 23.53 -9.74
N LEU A 178 16.89 24.06 -10.43
CA LEU A 178 18.14 23.35 -10.78
C LEU A 178 18.82 22.63 -9.62
N PHE A 179 18.61 23.09 -8.40
CA PHE A 179 19.21 22.55 -7.20
C PHE A 179 18.49 21.32 -6.63
N ILE A 180 17.39 20.84 -7.24
CA ILE A 180 16.73 19.59 -6.78
C ILE A 180 17.44 18.33 -7.28
N ALA A 181 18.31 18.45 -8.29
CA ALA A 181 19.14 17.35 -8.76
C ALA A 181 20.11 16.87 -7.65
N GLY A 182 20.32 15.54 -7.55
CA GLY A 182 21.15 14.92 -6.50
C GLY A 182 20.45 14.81 -5.14
N THR A 183 19.18 15.18 -5.05
CA THR A 183 18.39 15.13 -3.82
C THR A 183 17.40 13.96 -3.81
N HIS A 184 16.53 13.94 -2.79
CA HIS A 184 15.45 12.96 -2.70
C HIS A 184 14.45 13.03 -3.89
N PHE A 185 14.38 14.13 -4.62
CA PHE A 185 13.57 14.22 -5.85
C PHE A 185 14.00 13.24 -6.93
N ASP A 186 15.30 12.97 -7.09
CA ASP A 186 15.77 11.97 -8.07
C ASP A 186 15.25 10.57 -7.72
N LYS A 187 15.23 10.22 -6.43
CA LYS A 187 14.63 8.95 -5.98
C LYS A 187 13.13 8.88 -6.24
N LEU A 188 12.40 9.98 -5.98
CA LEU A 188 10.96 10.05 -6.27
C LEU A 188 10.68 9.86 -7.75
N TYR A 189 11.52 10.42 -8.61
CA TYR A 189 11.44 10.25 -10.05
C TYR A 189 11.79 8.81 -10.49
N GLU A 190 12.82 8.21 -9.94
CA GLU A 190 13.20 6.82 -10.23
C GLU A 190 12.03 5.85 -10.01
N TYR A 191 11.28 6.05 -8.91
CA TYR A 191 10.14 5.20 -8.58
C TYR A 191 8.79 5.69 -9.12
N ARG A 192 8.75 6.73 -9.95
CA ARG A 192 7.52 7.42 -10.38
C ARG A 192 6.43 6.50 -10.91
N ALA A 193 6.80 5.50 -11.68
CA ALA A 193 5.87 4.52 -12.26
C ALA A 193 5.19 3.62 -11.20
N THR A 194 5.66 3.63 -9.95
CA THR A 194 5.08 2.84 -8.86
C THR A 194 4.12 3.62 -7.98
N TRP A 195 3.98 4.95 -8.16
CA TRP A 195 3.17 5.75 -7.25
C TRP A 195 2.46 6.96 -7.87
N VAL A 196 2.99 7.54 -8.97
CA VAL A 196 2.37 8.73 -9.58
C VAL A 196 1.05 8.34 -10.26
N PRO A 197 -0.05 9.09 -10.01
CA PRO A 197 -1.39 8.71 -10.45
C PRO A 197 -1.53 8.44 -11.96
N CYS A 198 -0.86 9.21 -12.82
CA CYS A 198 -1.01 9.08 -14.27
C CYS A 198 -0.62 7.71 -14.83
N TYR A 199 0.26 6.98 -14.14
CA TYR A 199 0.67 5.62 -14.55
C TYR A 199 -0.39 4.55 -14.27
N PHE A 200 -1.44 4.87 -13.50
CA PHE A 200 -2.45 3.93 -13.02
C PHE A 200 -3.87 4.21 -13.52
N LYS A 201 -4.06 5.20 -14.38
CA LYS A 201 -5.41 5.62 -14.82
C LYS A 201 -6.21 4.57 -15.58
N HIS A 202 -5.55 3.55 -16.09
CA HIS A 202 -6.18 2.40 -16.76
C HIS A 202 -6.68 1.34 -15.78
N ARG A 203 -6.48 1.54 -14.47
CA ARG A 203 -6.88 0.63 -13.39
C ARG A 203 -7.75 1.35 -12.37
N PHE A 204 -8.55 0.58 -11.65
CA PHE A 204 -9.30 1.12 -10.54
C PHE A 204 -8.40 1.22 -9.30
N PHE A 205 -8.12 2.45 -8.90
CA PHE A 205 -7.55 2.76 -7.59
C PHE A 205 -8.41 3.85 -6.96
N PRO A 206 -8.92 3.64 -5.76
CA PRO A 206 -9.70 4.67 -5.08
C PRO A 206 -8.84 5.90 -4.81
N PHE A 207 -9.43 7.08 -4.93
CA PHE A 207 -8.77 8.37 -4.70
C PHE A 207 -7.57 8.67 -5.63
N LEU A 208 -7.67 8.28 -6.89
CA LEU A 208 -6.79 8.72 -7.95
C LEU A 208 -7.10 10.14 -8.39
#